data_97e2bac8883450c1f37d9c50d39071ad
#
_entry.id   97e2bac8883450c1f37d9c50d39071ad
#
_cell.length_a   1.000
_cell.length_b   1.000
_cell.length_c   1.000
_cell.angle_alpha   90.00
_cell.angle_beta   90.00
_cell.angle_gamma   90.00
#
_symmetry.space_group_name_H-M   'P 1'
#
loop_
_entity.id
_entity.type
_entity.pdbx_description
1 polymer ?
#
loop_
_entity_poly.entity_id
_entity_poly.type
_entity_poly.pdbx_seq_one_letter_code
_entity_poly.pdbx_strand_id
1 'polypeptide(L)'
;DYYYELAARQYDKMLPFEKHIYLNNRGNSYYFRADYPNALEFFRKSLLLARSYPDMIFEEHLTEMNLGETFLLMNQVDSAAYYLNLCSDFFRSIENQTALYYLDTQLIELALKQNNLPLARKRMSEAIQPDYVEPNMQHIRNRYLQHYFEEVGDFKQAYYYQMENQRIDDSTRNERIKMRTAEIDLKYSQDTTMMKQKIFIQQKENE
;
A
#
# COMPACT_ATOMS: atom_id res chain seq x y z
N ASP A 1 -4.14 -2.85 14.72
CA ASP A 1 -5.35 -3.67 14.91
C ASP A 1 -6.44 -2.97 15.71
N TYR A 2 -6.13 -2.27 16.81
CA TYR A 2 -7.14 -1.61 17.67
C TYR A 2 -8.13 -0.72 16.88
N TYR A 3 -7.65 0.16 16.01
CA TYR A 3 -8.53 1.04 15.21
C TYR A 3 -9.38 0.28 14.20
N TYR A 4 -8.86 -0.80 13.63
CA TYR A 4 -9.64 -1.66 12.74
C TYR A 4 -10.74 -2.43 13.48
N GLU A 5 -10.49 -2.86 14.70
CA GLU A 5 -11.52 -3.50 15.54
C GLU A 5 -12.60 -2.50 15.95
N LEU A 6 -12.21 -1.26 16.25
CA LEU A 6 -13.18 -0.20 16.53
C LEU A 6 -14.04 0.13 15.30
N ALA A 7 -13.43 0.22 14.12
CA ALA A 7 -14.14 0.44 12.87
C ALA A 7 -15.06 -0.75 12.52
N ALA A 8 -14.62 -1.99 12.77
CA ALA A 8 -15.43 -3.19 12.53
C ALA A 8 -16.77 -3.16 13.27
N ARG A 9 -16.82 -2.58 14.48
CA ARG A 9 -18.07 -2.44 15.26
C ARG A 9 -19.10 -1.51 14.60
N GLN A 10 -18.67 -0.66 13.68
CA GLN A 10 -19.52 0.27 12.95
C GLN A 10 -19.77 -0.19 11.50
N TYR A 11 -19.22 -1.33 11.09
CA TYR A 11 -19.22 -1.79 9.69
C TYR A 11 -20.62 -1.83 9.07
N ASP A 12 -21.62 -2.33 9.81
CA ASP A 12 -23.00 -2.42 9.31
C ASP A 12 -23.63 -1.06 9.02
N LYS A 13 -23.20 -0.01 9.71
CA LYS A 13 -23.67 1.36 9.55
C LYS A 13 -22.94 2.16 8.46
N MET A 14 -21.83 1.63 7.95
CA MET A 14 -21.04 2.28 6.92
C MET A 14 -21.77 2.29 5.58
N LEU A 15 -21.59 3.37 4.82
CA LEU A 15 -21.99 3.43 3.42
C LEU A 15 -21.17 2.44 2.57
N PRO A 16 -21.65 2.02 1.39
CA PRO A 16 -20.93 1.07 0.53
C PRO A 16 -19.47 1.47 0.27
N PHE A 17 -19.22 2.72 -0.06
CA PHE A 17 -17.87 3.24 -0.29
C PHE A 17 -16.99 3.17 0.97
N GLU A 18 -17.53 3.50 2.15
CA GLU A 18 -16.80 3.40 3.42
C GLU A 18 -16.47 1.94 3.77
N LYS A 19 -17.41 1.02 3.51
CA LYS A 19 -17.19 -0.43 3.66
C LYS A 19 -16.06 -0.91 2.75
N HIS A 20 -16.02 -0.46 1.51
CA HIS A 20 -14.95 -0.77 0.58
C HIS A 20 -13.60 -0.26 1.11
N ILE A 21 -13.52 1.01 1.52
CA ILE A 21 -12.31 1.59 2.11
C ILE A 21 -11.83 0.76 3.30
N TYR A 22 -12.75 0.41 4.20
CA TYR A 22 -12.41 -0.43 5.37
C TYR A 22 -11.84 -1.79 4.94
N LEU A 23 -12.51 -2.50 4.03
CA LEU A 23 -12.10 -3.83 3.57
C LEU A 23 -10.74 -3.77 2.84
N ASN A 24 -10.59 -2.81 1.93
CA ASN A 24 -9.37 -2.64 1.16
C ASN A 24 -8.17 -2.28 2.06
N ASN A 25 -8.35 -1.35 3.00
CA ASN A 25 -7.31 -0.97 3.94
C ASN A 25 -6.97 -2.10 4.94
N ARG A 26 -7.96 -2.90 5.33
CA ARG A 26 -7.71 -4.09 6.15
C ARG A 26 -6.90 -5.13 5.37
N GLY A 27 -7.22 -5.35 4.08
CA GLY A 27 -6.43 -6.17 3.17
C GLY A 27 -4.98 -5.68 3.07
N ASN A 28 -4.78 -4.39 2.85
CA ASN A 28 -3.44 -3.77 2.83
C ASN A 28 -2.68 -3.98 4.16
N SER A 29 -3.37 -3.87 5.29
CA SER A 29 -2.76 -4.11 6.61
C SER A 29 -2.22 -5.53 6.76
N TYR A 30 -2.89 -6.53 6.22
CA TYR A 30 -2.40 -7.91 6.17
C TYR A 30 -1.30 -8.09 5.12
N TYR A 31 -1.46 -7.50 3.94
CA TYR A 31 -0.47 -7.50 2.86
C TYR A 31 0.90 -7.01 3.36
N PHE A 32 0.96 -5.85 4.03
CA PHE A 32 2.22 -5.30 4.56
C PHE A 32 2.83 -6.12 5.72
N ARG A 33 2.08 -7.03 6.30
CA ARG A 33 2.56 -8.01 7.28
C ARG A 33 2.94 -9.34 6.66
N ALA A 34 2.90 -9.45 5.33
CA ALA A 34 3.09 -10.67 4.55
C ALA A 34 2.08 -11.79 4.91
N ASP A 35 0.95 -11.45 5.49
CA ASP A 35 -0.17 -12.36 5.74
C ASP A 35 -1.10 -12.35 4.52
N TYR A 36 -0.60 -12.89 3.42
CA TYR A 36 -1.27 -12.88 2.12
C TYR A 36 -2.62 -13.64 2.11
N PRO A 37 -2.81 -14.77 2.80
CA PRO A 37 -4.12 -15.41 2.85
C PRO A 37 -5.21 -14.51 3.41
N ASN A 38 -4.96 -13.81 4.52
CA ASN A 38 -5.90 -12.85 5.09
C ASN A 38 -6.05 -11.61 4.20
N ALA A 39 -4.98 -11.12 3.57
CA ALA A 39 -5.07 -10.03 2.61
C ALA A 39 -6.01 -10.38 1.45
N LEU A 40 -5.86 -11.56 0.84
CA LEU A 40 -6.74 -12.04 -0.24
C LEU A 40 -8.20 -12.16 0.20
N GLU A 41 -8.47 -12.60 1.43
CA GLU A 41 -9.83 -12.69 1.95
C GLU A 41 -10.50 -11.30 1.97
N PHE A 42 -9.81 -10.30 2.52
CA PHE A 42 -10.34 -8.93 2.61
C PHE A 42 -10.46 -8.26 1.23
N PHE A 43 -9.49 -8.44 0.35
CA PHE A 43 -9.58 -7.91 -1.03
C PHE A 43 -10.70 -8.57 -1.82
N ARG A 44 -10.96 -9.87 -1.67
CA ARG A 44 -12.11 -10.53 -2.31
C ARG A 44 -13.45 -9.99 -1.81
N LYS A 45 -13.59 -9.74 -0.49
CA LYS A 45 -14.78 -9.10 0.07
C LYS A 45 -14.94 -7.67 -0.48
N SER A 46 -13.85 -6.91 -0.59
CA SER A 46 -13.81 -5.58 -1.16
C SER A 46 -14.24 -5.59 -2.63
N LEU A 47 -13.71 -6.52 -3.44
CA LEU A 47 -14.05 -6.69 -4.84
C LEU A 47 -15.52 -7.04 -5.05
N LEU A 48 -16.03 -8.00 -4.25
CA LEU A 48 -17.44 -8.39 -4.32
C LEU A 48 -18.36 -7.21 -4.02
N LEU A 49 -18.00 -6.40 -3.03
CA LEU A 49 -18.76 -5.21 -2.68
C LEU A 49 -18.71 -4.19 -3.82
N ALA A 50 -17.52 -3.86 -4.36
CA ALA A 50 -17.38 -2.89 -5.45
C ALA A 50 -18.21 -3.30 -6.68
N ARG A 51 -18.18 -4.58 -7.07
CA ARG A 51 -18.96 -5.13 -8.18
C ARG A 51 -20.49 -5.05 -7.99
N SER A 52 -20.95 -4.87 -6.76
CA SER A 52 -22.38 -4.73 -6.46
C SER A 52 -22.90 -3.30 -6.70
N TYR A 53 -22.01 -2.33 -6.98
CA TYR A 53 -22.34 -0.93 -7.16
C TYR A 53 -21.72 -0.37 -8.45
N PRO A 54 -22.50 0.01 -9.46
CA PRO A 54 -21.98 0.48 -10.75
C PRO A 54 -21.12 1.74 -10.68
N ASP A 55 -21.30 2.56 -9.66
CA ASP A 55 -20.54 3.78 -9.39
C ASP A 55 -19.17 3.52 -8.72
N MET A 56 -18.84 2.27 -8.39
CA MET A 56 -17.59 1.86 -7.75
C MET A 56 -16.63 1.13 -8.73
N ILE A 57 -16.67 1.46 -10.00
CA ILE A 57 -15.84 0.81 -11.03
C ILE A 57 -14.33 1.07 -10.81
N PHE A 58 -13.98 2.24 -10.32
CA PHE A 58 -12.58 2.55 -9.97
C PHE A 58 -12.08 1.67 -8.82
N GLU A 59 -12.89 1.52 -7.77
CA GLU A 59 -12.62 0.70 -6.60
C GLU A 59 -12.54 -0.79 -6.95
N GLU A 60 -13.36 -1.25 -7.90
CA GLU A 60 -13.29 -2.60 -8.43
C GLU A 60 -11.90 -2.87 -9.03
N HIS A 61 -11.48 -2.05 -9.99
CA HIS A 61 -10.20 -2.25 -10.68
C HIS A 61 -8.99 -1.99 -9.77
N LEU A 62 -9.09 -1.08 -8.80
CA LEU A 62 -8.06 -0.89 -7.77
C LEU A 62 -7.89 -2.15 -6.92
N THR A 63 -9.00 -2.80 -6.56
CA THR A 63 -8.96 -4.03 -5.76
C THR A 63 -8.43 -5.22 -6.59
N GLU A 64 -8.77 -5.29 -7.89
CA GLU A 64 -8.18 -6.28 -8.81
C GLU A 64 -6.67 -6.14 -8.88
N MET A 65 -6.15 -4.92 -8.95
CA MET A 65 -4.72 -4.65 -8.94
C MET A 65 -4.05 -5.12 -7.64
N ASN A 66 -4.67 -4.87 -6.48
CA ASN A 66 -4.17 -5.35 -5.18
C ASN A 66 -4.17 -6.88 -5.08
N LEU A 67 -5.20 -7.55 -5.63
CA LEU A 67 -5.25 -9.01 -5.75
C LEU A 67 -4.12 -9.51 -6.64
N GLY A 68 -3.92 -8.89 -7.81
CA GLY A 68 -2.85 -9.23 -8.74
C GLY A 68 -1.48 -9.20 -8.07
N GLU A 69 -1.16 -8.13 -7.35
CA GLU A 69 0.11 -8.02 -6.63
C GLU A 69 0.23 -9.07 -5.51
N THR A 70 -0.83 -9.27 -4.75
CA THR A 70 -0.80 -10.27 -3.67
C THR A 70 -0.50 -11.67 -4.24
N PHE A 71 -1.09 -12.02 -5.37
CA PHE A 71 -0.79 -13.27 -6.08
C PHE A 71 0.63 -13.33 -6.64
N LEU A 72 1.20 -12.21 -7.11
CA LEU A 72 2.62 -12.14 -7.49
C LEU A 72 3.54 -12.50 -6.33
N LEU A 73 3.28 -11.96 -5.14
CA LEU A 73 4.08 -12.24 -3.95
C LEU A 73 3.93 -13.70 -3.47
N MET A 74 2.78 -14.31 -3.72
CA MET A 74 2.55 -15.74 -3.46
C MET A 74 3.08 -16.66 -4.57
N ASN A 75 3.71 -16.11 -5.60
CA ASN A 75 4.18 -16.85 -6.79
C ASN A 75 3.06 -17.58 -7.55
N GLN A 76 1.83 -17.07 -7.47
CA GLN A 76 0.68 -17.58 -8.20
C GLN A 76 0.50 -16.81 -9.51
N VAL A 77 1.38 -17.08 -10.48
CA VAL A 77 1.58 -16.28 -11.70
C VAL A 77 0.31 -16.18 -12.56
N ASP A 78 -0.43 -17.27 -12.72
CA ASP A 78 -1.66 -17.28 -13.53
C ASP A 78 -2.77 -16.42 -12.91
N SER A 79 -2.95 -16.53 -11.58
CA SER A 79 -3.92 -15.69 -10.86
C SER A 79 -3.53 -14.21 -10.91
N ALA A 80 -2.24 -13.91 -10.75
CA ALA A 80 -1.73 -12.55 -10.88
C ALA A 80 -1.98 -11.99 -12.29
N ALA A 81 -1.66 -12.75 -13.33
CA ALA A 81 -1.91 -12.35 -14.72
C ALA A 81 -3.39 -12.08 -14.97
N TYR A 82 -4.27 -12.94 -14.47
CA TYR A 82 -5.72 -12.76 -14.60
C TYR A 82 -6.18 -11.41 -14.05
N TYR A 83 -5.87 -11.11 -12.80
CA TYR A 83 -6.34 -9.88 -12.16
C TYR A 83 -5.67 -8.61 -12.72
N LEU A 84 -4.37 -8.66 -13.03
CA LEU A 84 -3.68 -7.50 -13.62
C LEU A 84 -4.16 -7.19 -15.04
N ASN A 85 -4.56 -8.19 -15.81
CA ASN A 85 -5.15 -7.96 -17.12
C ASN A 85 -6.57 -7.37 -17.03
N LEU A 86 -7.39 -7.78 -16.04
CA LEU A 86 -8.73 -7.22 -15.85
C LEU A 86 -8.70 -5.71 -15.65
N CYS A 87 -7.79 -5.19 -14.81
CA CYS A 87 -7.73 -3.77 -14.50
C CYS A 87 -6.93 -2.94 -15.51
N SER A 88 -6.13 -3.59 -16.39
CA SER A 88 -5.19 -2.89 -17.28
C SER A 88 -5.87 -1.94 -18.25
N ASP A 89 -6.90 -2.40 -18.96
CA ASP A 89 -7.58 -1.61 -19.98
C ASP A 89 -8.31 -0.41 -19.35
N PHE A 90 -8.89 -0.60 -18.18
CA PHE A 90 -9.56 0.46 -17.45
C PHE A 90 -8.60 1.58 -17.06
N PHE A 91 -7.49 1.28 -16.36
CA PHE A 91 -6.54 2.32 -15.94
C PHE A 91 -5.87 3.03 -17.10
N ARG A 92 -5.66 2.34 -18.24
CA ARG A 92 -5.17 2.98 -19.46
C ARG A 92 -6.21 3.90 -20.07
N SER A 93 -7.49 3.53 -20.05
CA SER A 93 -8.57 4.34 -20.63
C SER A 93 -8.82 5.65 -19.87
N ILE A 94 -8.59 5.66 -18.55
CA ILE A 94 -8.76 6.86 -17.73
C ILE A 94 -7.45 7.65 -17.50
N GLU A 95 -6.33 7.16 -18.06
CA GLU A 95 -5.01 7.79 -18.00
C GLU A 95 -4.55 8.17 -16.56
N ASN A 96 -4.95 7.37 -15.56
CA ASN A 96 -4.59 7.64 -14.17
C ASN A 96 -3.10 7.33 -13.91
N GLN A 97 -2.28 8.36 -13.85
CA GLN A 97 -0.81 8.26 -13.74
C GLN A 97 -0.34 7.44 -12.55
N THR A 98 -0.97 7.61 -11.38
CA THR A 98 -0.61 6.88 -10.17
C THR A 98 -0.95 5.39 -10.29
N ALA A 99 -2.16 5.07 -10.75
CA ALA A 99 -2.56 3.69 -10.95
C ALA A 99 -1.73 3.00 -12.05
N LEU A 100 -1.42 3.72 -13.14
CA LEU A 100 -0.56 3.21 -14.21
C LEU A 100 0.88 2.96 -13.74
N TYR A 101 1.44 3.85 -12.92
CA TYR A 101 2.75 3.61 -12.31
C TYR A 101 2.77 2.30 -11.53
N TYR A 102 1.74 2.06 -10.71
CA TYR A 102 1.63 0.87 -9.89
C TYR A 102 1.39 -0.40 -10.71
N LEU A 103 0.47 -0.32 -11.67
CA LEU A 103 0.18 -1.41 -12.61
C LEU A 103 1.41 -1.81 -13.44
N ASP A 104 2.09 -0.84 -14.05
CA ASP A 104 3.30 -1.11 -14.86
C ASP A 104 4.40 -1.75 -14.00
N THR A 105 4.51 -1.34 -12.73
CA THR A 105 5.43 -1.96 -11.76
C THR A 105 5.13 -3.45 -11.58
N GLN A 106 3.87 -3.81 -11.39
CA GLN A 106 3.45 -5.20 -11.22
C GLN A 106 3.58 -6.01 -12.51
N LEU A 107 3.33 -5.40 -13.67
CA LEU A 107 3.48 -6.05 -14.98
C LEU A 107 4.95 -6.35 -15.33
N ILE A 108 5.91 -5.56 -14.81
CA ILE A 108 7.34 -5.88 -14.91
C ILE A 108 7.63 -7.18 -14.15
N GLU A 109 7.22 -7.26 -12.89
CA GLU A 109 7.45 -8.46 -12.07
C GLU A 109 6.71 -9.69 -12.62
N LEU A 110 5.49 -9.51 -13.13
CA LEU A 110 4.75 -10.58 -13.79
C LEU A 110 5.54 -11.17 -14.96
N ALA A 111 6.12 -10.30 -15.82
CA ALA A 111 6.93 -10.75 -16.94
C ALA A 111 8.20 -11.49 -16.48
N LEU A 112 8.84 -11.05 -15.39
CA LEU A 112 9.99 -11.77 -14.80
C LEU A 112 9.58 -13.15 -14.30
N LYS A 113 8.49 -13.26 -13.56
CA LYS A 113 7.98 -14.55 -13.06
C LYS A 113 7.52 -15.50 -14.18
N GLN A 114 7.18 -14.96 -15.34
CA GLN A 114 6.93 -15.73 -16.56
C GLN A 114 8.21 -16.09 -17.33
N ASN A 115 9.39 -15.81 -16.79
CA ASN A 115 10.69 -15.97 -17.46
C ASN A 115 10.77 -15.23 -18.82
N ASN A 116 10.07 -14.11 -18.96
CA ASN A 116 10.01 -13.33 -20.18
C ASN A 116 10.79 -12.01 -20.05
N LEU A 117 12.12 -12.11 -20.00
CA LEU A 117 13.02 -10.95 -19.91
C LEU A 117 12.82 -9.89 -21.00
N PRO A 118 12.59 -10.27 -22.29
CA PRO A 118 12.28 -9.28 -23.34
C PRO A 118 11.02 -8.47 -23.02
N LEU A 119 9.98 -9.12 -22.52
CA LEU A 119 8.74 -8.45 -22.13
C LEU A 119 8.96 -7.55 -20.90
N ALA A 120 9.69 -8.04 -19.89
CA ALA A 120 10.03 -7.23 -18.71
C ALA A 120 10.78 -5.96 -19.12
N ARG A 121 11.79 -6.08 -19.99
CA ARG A 121 12.53 -4.93 -20.55
C ARG A 121 11.61 -3.95 -21.26
N LYS A 122 10.72 -4.45 -22.11
CA LYS A 122 9.73 -3.61 -22.82
C LYS A 122 8.84 -2.86 -21.83
N ARG A 123 8.24 -3.56 -20.85
CA ARG A 123 7.41 -2.96 -19.81
C ARG A 123 8.15 -1.88 -19.04
N MET A 124 9.39 -2.15 -18.65
CA MET A 124 10.23 -1.17 -17.94
C MET A 124 10.49 0.09 -18.77
N SER A 125 10.74 -0.05 -20.10
CA SER A 125 11.01 1.10 -20.97
C SER A 125 9.76 1.93 -21.30
N GLU A 126 8.57 1.34 -21.22
CA GLU A 126 7.27 1.97 -21.48
C GLU A 126 6.58 2.45 -20.20
N ALA A 127 7.11 2.09 -19.02
CA ALA A 127 6.49 2.37 -17.74
C ALA A 127 6.39 3.87 -17.47
N ILE A 128 5.22 4.28 -17.00
CA ILE A 128 4.93 5.67 -16.64
C ILE A 128 5.76 6.11 -15.43
N GLN A 129 6.24 7.35 -15.48
CA GLN A 129 6.98 8.00 -14.42
C GLN A 129 6.28 9.32 -14.05
N PRO A 130 5.39 9.33 -13.05
CA PRO A 130 4.76 10.54 -12.56
C PRO A 130 5.77 11.50 -11.90
N ASP A 131 5.44 12.79 -11.81
CA ASP A 131 6.27 13.79 -11.12
C ASP A 131 6.45 13.48 -9.62
N TYR A 132 5.45 12.86 -9.00
CA TYR A 132 5.50 12.42 -7.62
C TYR A 132 5.04 10.97 -7.49
N VAL A 133 5.78 10.19 -6.73
CA VAL A 133 5.49 8.80 -6.39
C VAL A 133 5.61 8.61 -4.88
N GLU A 134 4.60 8.00 -4.29
CA GLU A 134 4.63 7.61 -2.88
C GLU A 134 5.84 6.69 -2.58
N PRO A 135 6.57 6.92 -1.45
CA PRO A 135 7.78 6.16 -1.15
C PRO A 135 7.59 4.63 -1.11
N ASN A 136 6.46 4.15 -0.63
CA ASN A 136 6.13 2.72 -0.62
C ASN A 136 5.96 2.14 -2.03
N MET A 137 5.33 2.89 -2.95
CA MET A 137 5.20 2.49 -4.35
C MET A 137 6.56 2.49 -5.06
N GLN A 138 7.40 3.50 -4.79
CA GLN A 138 8.77 3.56 -5.31
C GLN A 138 9.60 2.39 -4.79
N HIS A 139 9.45 2.04 -3.51
CA HIS A 139 10.13 0.88 -2.90
C HIS A 139 9.73 -0.44 -3.60
N ILE A 140 8.46 -0.63 -3.93
CA ILE A 140 7.99 -1.82 -4.66
C ILE A 140 8.62 -1.85 -6.07
N ARG A 141 8.59 -0.74 -6.80
CA ARG A 141 9.20 -0.68 -8.14
C ARG A 141 10.70 -0.95 -8.10
N ASN A 142 11.42 -0.34 -7.16
CA ASN A 142 12.86 -0.56 -7.02
C ASN A 142 13.19 -2.03 -6.73
N ARG A 143 12.38 -2.72 -5.91
CA ARG A 143 12.54 -4.16 -5.65
C ARG A 143 12.41 -4.99 -6.93
N TYR A 144 11.44 -4.68 -7.79
CA TYR A 144 11.24 -5.40 -9.04
C TYR A 144 12.30 -5.05 -10.10
N LEU A 145 12.76 -3.81 -10.12
CA LEU A 145 13.89 -3.41 -10.97
C LEU A 145 15.20 -4.05 -10.51
N GLN A 146 15.44 -4.14 -9.20
CA GLN A 146 16.55 -4.90 -8.64
C GLN A 146 16.51 -6.34 -9.15
N HIS A 147 15.38 -7.04 -9.02
CA HIS A 147 15.19 -8.41 -9.49
C HIS A 147 15.47 -8.52 -11.01
N TYR A 148 14.94 -7.59 -11.83
CA TYR A 148 15.23 -7.57 -13.25
C TYR A 148 16.73 -7.48 -13.55
N PHE A 149 17.45 -6.58 -12.88
CA PHE A 149 18.87 -6.37 -13.10
C PHE A 149 19.73 -7.53 -12.57
N GLU A 150 19.29 -8.23 -11.53
CA GLU A 150 19.89 -9.49 -11.08
C GLU A 150 19.77 -10.59 -12.15
N GLU A 151 18.58 -10.75 -12.74
CA GLU A 151 18.31 -11.74 -13.80
C GLU A 151 19.11 -11.48 -15.09
N VAL A 152 19.34 -10.22 -15.44
CA VAL A 152 20.17 -9.88 -16.63
C VAL A 152 21.68 -9.80 -16.30
N GLY A 153 22.09 -10.00 -15.06
CA GLY A 153 23.49 -9.97 -14.62
C GLY A 153 24.11 -8.57 -14.48
N ASP A 154 23.29 -7.51 -14.49
CA ASP A 154 23.75 -6.15 -14.21
C ASP A 154 23.70 -5.85 -12.72
N PHE A 155 24.62 -6.46 -11.96
CA PHE A 155 24.69 -6.32 -10.51
C PHE A 155 24.94 -4.89 -10.04
N LYS A 156 25.51 -4.02 -10.89
CA LYS A 156 25.69 -2.61 -10.56
C LYS A 156 24.36 -1.89 -10.46
N GLN A 157 23.46 -2.10 -11.42
CA GLN A 157 22.11 -1.53 -11.40
C GLN A 157 21.27 -2.18 -10.29
N ALA A 158 21.38 -3.49 -10.09
CA ALA A 158 20.70 -4.17 -9.00
C ALA A 158 21.07 -3.57 -7.64
N TYR A 159 22.37 -3.37 -7.39
CA TYR A 159 22.86 -2.71 -6.17
C TYR A 159 22.37 -1.26 -6.02
N TYR A 160 22.31 -0.51 -7.12
CA TYR A 160 21.75 0.84 -7.10
C TYR A 160 20.32 0.86 -6.56
N TYR A 161 19.42 -0.01 -7.07
CA TYR A 161 18.05 -0.07 -6.62
C TYR A 161 17.90 -0.58 -5.18
N GLN A 162 18.75 -1.50 -4.75
CA GLN A 162 18.83 -1.93 -3.36
C GLN A 162 19.19 -0.76 -2.42
N MET A 163 20.17 0.05 -2.79
CA MET A 163 20.58 1.23 -2.01
C MET A 163 19.49 2.32 -1.98
N GLU A 164 18.79 2.53 -3.10
CA GLU A 164 17.64 3.45 -3.12
C GLU A 164 16.52 2.99 -2.17
N ASN A 165 16.24 1.69 -2.10
CA ASN A 165 15.28 1.15 -1.14
C ASN A 165 15.75 1.34 0.31
N GLN A 166 17.03 1.14 0.59
CA GLN A 166 17.56 1.40 1.93
C GLN A 166 17.40 2.89 2.33
N ARG A 167 17.60 3.83 1.40
CA ARG A 167 17.38 5.27 1.64
C ARG A 167 15.91 5.57 1.96
N ILE A 168 14.97 4.95 1.23
CA ILE A 168 13.53 5.09 1.49
C ILE A 168 13.20 4.57 2.89
N ASP A 169 13.69 3.40 3.27
CA ASP A 169 13.47 2.79 4.58
C ASP A 169 14.02 3.65 5.71
N ASP A 170 15.22 4.18 5.56
CA ASP A 170 15.86 5.05 6.55
C ASP A 170 15.10 6.37 6.70
N SER A 171 14.65 6.97 5.59
CA SER A 171 13.83 8.19 5.61
C SER A 171 12.50 7.94 6.33
N THR A 172 11.78 6.89 5.96
CA THR A 172 10.50 6.52 6.57
C THR A 172 10.65 6.21 8.07
N ARG A 173 11.73 5.54 8.45
CA ARG A 173 12.06 5.28 9.87
C ARG A 173 12.28 6.57 10.63
N ASN A 174 13.05 7.50 10.07
CA ASN A 174 13.35 8.79 10.69
C ASN A 174 12.08 9.64 10.86
N GLU A 175 11.21 9.69 9.87
CA GLU A 175 9.92 10.38 9.98
C GLU A 175 9.04 9.76 11.06
N ARG A 176 8.96 8.44 11.14
CA ARG A 176 8.20 7.72 12.17
C ARG A 176 8.72 7.99 13.57
N ILE A 177 10.04 8.06 13.74
CA ILE A 177 10.68 8.43 15.01
C ILE A 177 10.31 9.88 15.39
N LYS A 178 10.39 10.83 14.46
CA LYS A 178 10.02 12.23 14.69
C LYS A 178 8.55 12.37 15.11
N MET A 179 7.64 11.69 14.40
CA MET A 179 6.21 11.70 14.74
C MET A 179 5.96 11.13 16.15
N ARG A 180 6.59 10.00 16.48
CA ARG A 180 6.44 9.35 17.79
C ARG A 180 7.01 10.23 18.92
N THR A 181 8.13 10.92 18.68
CA THR A 181 8.69 11.87 19.64
C THR A 181 7.73 13.03 19.86
N ALA A 182 7.17 13.61 18.80
CA ALA A 182 6.19 14.68 18.89
C ALA A 182 4.91 14.26 19.64
N GLU A 183 4.42 13.03 19.45
CA GLU A 183 3.29 12.47 20.21
C GLU A 183 3.60 12.36 21.69
N ILE A 184 4.80 11.88 22.06
CA ILE A 184 5.25 11.77 23.45
C ILE A 184 5.33 13.16 24.10
N ASP A 185 5.92 14.14 23.40
CA ASP A 185 6.05 15.51 23.89
C ASP A 185 4.68 16.16 24.10
N LEU A 186 3.75 15.96 23.17
CA LEU A 186 2.38 16.46 23.28
C LEU A 186 1.66 15.85 24.49
N LYS A 187 1.76 14.52 24.66
CA LYS A 187 1.17 13.81 25.80
C LYS A 187 1.74 14.30 27.12
N TYR A 188 3.06 14.45 27.21
CA TYR A 188 3.73 14.98 28.41
C TYR A 188 3.26 16.40 28.75
N SER A 189 3.13 17.26 27.74
CA SER A 189 2.60 18.62 27.89
C SER A 189 1.15 18.63 28.41
N GLN A 190 0.29 17.77 27.87
CA GLN A 190 -1.10 17.61 28.29
C GLN A 190 -1.20 17.11 29.75
N ASP A 191 -0.44 16.06 30.09
CA ASP A 191 -0.40 15.51 31.43
C ASP A 191 0.08 16.54 32.46
N THR A 192 1.12 17.33 32.13
CA THR A 192 1.64 18.41 32.97
C THR A 192 0.60 19.51 33.17
N THR A 193 -0.14 19.87 32.12
CA THR A 193 -1.21 20.89 32.21
C THR A 193 -2.37 20.42 33.10
N MET A 194 -2.81 19.15 32.94
CA MET A 194 -3.86 18.57 33.76
C MET A 194 -3.43 18.48 35.23
N MET A 195 -2.16 18.15 35.50
CA MET A 195 -1.65 18.07 36.86
C MET A 195 -1.62 19.45 37.54
N LYS A 196 -1.20 20.50 36.82
CA LYS A 196 -1.25 21.89 37.30
C LYS A 196 -2.68 22.35 37.59
N GLN A 197 -3.63 21.99 36.75
CA GLN A 197 -5.05 22.32 37.00
C GLN A 197 -5.61 21.61 38.23
N LYS A 198 -5.29 20.31 38.43
CA LYS A 198 -5.70 19.57 39.64
C LYS A 198 -5.14 20.18 40.92
N ILE A 199 -3.84 20.55 40.91
CA ILE A 199 -3.21 21.22 42.07
C ILE A 199 -3.92 22.55 42.38
N PHE A 200 -4.20 23.36 41.37
CA PHE A 200 -4.88 24.63 41.53
C PHE A 200 -6.29 24.48 42.10
N ILE A 201 -7.06 23.47 41.64
CA ILE A 201 -8.40 23.17 42.17
C ILE A 201 -8.30 22.77 43.67
N GLN A 202 -7.40 21.83 44.02
CA GLN A 202 -7.19 21.40 45.39
C GLN A 202 -6.78 22.53 46.33
N GLN A 203 -5.97 23.49 45.86
CA GLN A 203 -5.60 24.66 46.64
C GLN A 203 -6.81 25.54 46.96
N LYS A 204 -7.69 25.75 45.97
CA LYS A 204 -8.93 26.54 46.17
C LYS A 204 -9.98 25.87 47.05
N GLU A 205 -10.01 24.53 47.08
CA GLU A 205 -10.94 23.80 47.95
C GLU A 205 -10.50 23.78 49.43
N ASN A 206 -9.22 24.10 49.71
CA ASN A 206 -8.66 24.16 51.06
C ASN A 206 -8.58 25.58 51.65
N GLU A 207 -8.99 26.62 50.89
CA GLU A 207 -9.18 28.00 51.34
C GLU A 207 -10.64 28.24 51.79
#